data_e73a6a6a9395739198e3dd85499223e6
#
_entry.id   e73a6a6a9395739198e3dd85499223e6
#
_cell.length_a   1.000
_cell.length_b   1.000
_cell.length_c   1.000
_cell.angle_alpha   90.00
_cell.angle_beta   90.00
_cell.angle_gamma   90.00
#
_symmetry.space_group_name_H-M   'P 1'
#
loop_
_entity.id
_entity.type
_entity.pdbx_description
1 polymer ?
#
loop_
_entity_poly.entity_id
_entity_poly.type
_entity_poly.pdbx_seq_one_letter_code
_entity_poly.pdbx_strand_id
1 'polypeptide(L)'
;MSGAMNLAVVTASLSREAGGMFEAVQAPANLLQQRGHSVSVYGIEDAALPAARLSWQVGTLRSFAVKGPARLAFAPDMGTTLASEPHDVLHLHGLWNYPSYAASRWNHKRSGKLVISPHGMLDPWALGNGALKKRVAGWLYENANLRSAATIRALCKAEAEAIDALGLKVPIAIIPNGVTLPEIAETPAARCNSRRTLLFLGRIHPKKGIAELIESWAIAVRQSPALRDDWLLRIAGWDDGDHLPPLVTLAGERGLTNIDFSGPLYGEAKEAALAGCDAFILPSRSEGMPMSVLEAWAYRKPVLMTDACNIPEGFAAGAAFRIENDPAALAASLIDVLDRPETLADAGRSGRALAEKSFTWDRITDQHAALFAWLAGRGDRPDFVVQ
;
A
#
# COMPACT_ATOMS: atom_id res chain seq x y z
N MET A 1 -21.64 12.15 -18.53
CA MET A 1 -21.67 11.47 -17.21
C MET A 1 -22.10 10.04 -17.49
N SER A 2 -21.24 9.05 -17.22
CA SER A 2 -21.62 7.64 -17.30
C SER A 2 -22.69 7.38 -16.25
N GLY A 3 -23.80 6.72 -16.63
CA GLY A 3 -24.90 6.44 -15.69
C GLY A 3 -24.43 5.67 -14.44
N ALA A 4 -25.22 5.69 -13.36
CA ALA A 4 -24.92 4.97 -12.13
C ALA A 4 -24.67 3.48 -12.41
N MET A 5 -23.62 2.92 -11.78
CA MET A 5 -23.22 1.50 -11.89
C MET A 5 -23.48 0.80 -10.57
N ASN A 6 -23.76 -0.50 -10.65
CA ASN A 6 -23.85 -1.38 -9.48
C ASN A 6 -22.53 -2.15 -9.36
N LEU A 7 -21.74 -1.81 -8.34
CA LEU A 7 -20.36 -2.28 -8.15
C LEU A 7 -20.26 -3.21 -6.95
N ALA A 8 -19.56 -4.33 -7.11
CA ALA A 8 -19.15 -5.19 -6.01
C ALA A 8 -17.65 -5.01 -5.74
N VAL A 9 -17.28 -4.86 -4.48
CA VAL A 9 -15.89 -4.87 -4.02
C VAL A 9 -15.71 -6.06 -3.09
N VAL A 10 -14.72 -6.91 -3.36
CA VAL A 10 -14.45 -8.13 -2.61
C VAL A 10 -13.04 -8.10 -2.03
N THR A 11 -12.92 -8.32 -0.73
CA THR A 11 -11.62 -8.27 -0.01
C THR A 11 -11.57 -9.32 1.12
N ALA A 12 -10.35 -9.68 1.54
CA ALA A 12 -10.13 -10.61 2.64
C ALA A 12 -10.24 -9.98 4.04
N SER A 13 -10.26 -8.65 4.17
CA SER A 13 -10.44 -7.95 5.44
C SER A 13 -11.16 -6.63 5.21
N LEU A 14 -12.00 -6.24 6.16
CA LEU A 14 -12.77 -5.00 6.16
C LEU A 14 -12.23 -3.98 7.17
N SER A 15 -11.08 -4.24 7.75
CA SER A 15 -10.48 -3.43 8.79
C SER A 15 -9.03 -3.07 8.53
N ARG A 16 -8.45 -2.29 9.44
CA ARG A 16 -7.04 -1.89 9.40
C ARG A 16 -6.05 -3.05 9.59
N GLU A 17 -6.51 -4.25 9.93
CA GLU A 17 -5.68 -5.46 9.93
C GLU A 17 -5.12 -5.78 8.53
N ALA A 18 -5.79 -5.33 7.47
CA ALA A 18 -5.27 -5.41 6.10
C ALA A 18 -4.09 -4.45 5.83
N GLY A 19 -3.69 -3.62 6.80
CA GLY A 19 -2.64 -2.62 6.60
C GLY A 19 -2.99 -1.60 5.52
N GLY A 20 -2.01 -1.22 4.68
CA GLY A 20 -2.22 -0.24 3.60
C GLY A 20 -3.27 -0.65 2.56
N MET A 21 -3.60 -1.94 2.44
CA MET A 21 -4.65 -2.41 1.54
C MET A 21 -6.04 -1.95 2.00
N PHE A 22 -6.27 -1.76 3.31
CA PHE A 22 -7.54 -1.26 3.82
C PHE A 22 -7.91 0.09 3.20
N GLU A 23 -7.01 1.06 3.24
CA GLU A 23 -7.26 2.39 2.66
C GLU A 23 -7.40 2.32 1.12
N ALA A 24 -6.59 1.47 0.46
CA ALA A 24 -6.64 1.26 -0.99
C ALA A 24 -7.97 0.66 -1.48
N VAL A 25 -8.72 -0.02 -0.60
CA VAL A 25 -10.05 -0.56 -0.89
C VAL A 25 -11.15 0.42 -0.47
N GLN A 26 -11.06 0.93 0.74
CA GLN A 26 -12.12 1.74 1.38
C GLN A 26 -12.30 3.10 0.71
N ALA A 27 -11.21 3.83 0.48
CA ALA A 27 -11.30 5.20 -0.02
C ALA A 27 -11.95 5.27 -1.41
N PRO A 28 -11.55 4.47 -2.42
CA PRO A 28 -12.25 4.45 -3.71
C PRO A 28 -13.69 3.96 -3.59
N ALA A 29 -13.99 2.97 -2.74
CA ALA A 29 -15.35 2.47 -2.56
C ALA A 29 -16.29 3.56 -2.01
N ASN A 30 -15.84 4.29 -0.98
CA ASN A 30 -16.60 5.40 -0.41
C ASN A 30 -16.81 6.53 -1.43
N LEU A 31 -15.77 6.92 -2.16
CA LEU A 31 -15.86 7.98 -3.17
C LEU A 31 -16.74 7.59 -4.36
N LEU A 32 -16.69 6.34 -4.82
CA LEU A 32 -17.61 5.85 -5.86
C LEU A 32 -19.06 5.92 -5.40
N GLN A 33 -19.34 5.55 -4.14
CA GLN A 33 -20.67 5.69 -3.55
C GLN A 33 -21.13 7.16 -3.50
N GLN A 34 -20.25 8.06 -3.05
CA GLN A 34 -20.55 9.51 -3.00
C GLN A 34 -20.79 10.10 -4.39
N ARG A 35 -20.20 9.53 -5.45
CA ARG A 35 -20.40 9.91 -6.86
C ARG A 35 -21.66 9.32 -7.49
N GLY A 36 -22.50 8.67 -6.69
CA GLY A 36 -23.81 8.15 -7.11
C GLY A 36 -23.78 6.74 -7.71
N HIS A 37 -22.67 6.00 -7.60
CA HIS A 37 -22.68 4.57 -7.89
C HIS A 37 -23.25 3.78 -6.71
N SER A 38 -23.87 2.63 -6.97
CA SER A 38 -24.29 1.69 -5.92
C SER A 38 -23.12 0.77 -5.60
N VAL A 39 -22.52 0.90 -4.41
CA VAL A 39 -21.35 0.11 -4.01
C VAL A 39 -21.71 -0.88 -2.90
N SER A 40 -21.51 -2.16 -3.16
CA SER A 40 -21.61 -3.26 -2.19
C SER A 40 -20.24 -3.82 -1.90
N VAL A 41 -19.83 -3.85 -0.63
CA VAL A 41 -18.54 -4.37 -0.19
C VAL A 41 -18.73 -5.68 0.56
N TYR A 42 -17.97 -6.69 0.17
CA TYR A 42 -17.99 -8.05 0.72
C TYR A 42 -16.62 -8.38 1.30
N GLY A 43 -16.56 -8.75 2.57
CA GLY A 43 -15.29 -9.08 3.20
C GLY A 43 -15.44 -10.01 4.40
N ILE A 44 -14.31 -10.39 4.95
CA ILE A 44 -14.23 -11.30 6.09
C ILE A 44 -14.27 -10.51 7.40
N GLU A 45 -14.93 -11.05 8.40
CA GLU A 45 -14.96 -10.53 9.76
C GLU A 45 -13.61 -10.73 10.44
N ASP A 46 -13.14 -9.68 11.10
CA ASP A 46 -11.99 -9.71 12.00
C ASP A 46 -12.27 -8.90 13.27
N ALA A 47 -11.38 -8.98 14.25
CA ALA A 47 -11.56 -8.36 15.56
C ALA A 47 -11.63 -6.81 15.51
N ALA A 48 -11.02 -6.20 14.50
CA ALA A 48 -10.97 -4.74 14.35
C ALA A 48 -12.16 -4.19 13.53
N LEU A 49 -12.98 -5.05 12.91
CA LEU A 49 -14.12 -4.62 12.09
C LEU A 49 -15.13 -3.72 12.82
N PRO A 50 -15.52 -3.95 14.10
CA PRO A 50 -16.48 -3.08 14.78
C PRO A 50 -16.03 -1.61 14.79
N ALA A 51 -14.75 -1.35 15.04
CA ALA A 51 -14.19 0.01 15.01
C ALA A 51 -14.08 0.56 13.58
N ALA A 52 -13.74 -0.28 12.61
CA ALA A 52 -13.60 0.13 11.22
C ALA A 52 -14.95 0.36 10.51
N ARG A 53 -16.04 -0.25 10.98
CA ARG A 53 -17.36 -0.20 10.32
C ARG A 53 -17.87 1.22 10.12
N LEU A 54 -17.60 2.13 11.05
CA LEU A 54 -18.04 3.53 10.97
C LEU A 54 -17.34 4.32 9.85
N SER A 55 -16.19 3.89 9.41
CA SER A 55 -15.43 4.56 8.35
C SER A 55 -15.88 4.15 6.93
N TRP A 56 -16.71 3.10 6.79
CA TRP A 56 -17.30 2.70 5.52
C TRP A 56 -18.57 3.52 5.21
N GLN A 57 -18.53 4.24 4.09
CA GLN A 57 -19.64 5.08 3.59
C GLN A 57 -20.18 4.51 2.27
N VAL A 58 -20.45 3.22 2.24
CA VAL A 58 -20.95 2.48 1.08
C VAL A 58 -22.43 2.11 1.26
N GLY A 59 -23.11 1.81 0.14
CA GLY A 59 -24.52 1.43 0.16
C GLY A 59 -24.78 0.14 0.94
N THR A 60 -23.87 -0.84 0.79
CA THR A 60 -23.99 -2.13 1.49
C THR A 60 -22.61 -2.61 1.95
N LEU A 61 -22.46 -2.91 3.25
CA LEU A 61 -21.28 -3.55 3.82
C LEU A 61 -21.68 -4.91 4.38
N ARG A 62 -21.18 -5.98 3.75
CA ARG A 62 -21.44 -7.37 4.15
C ARG A 62 -20.17 -8.01 4.68
N SER A 63 -20.22 -8.42 5.91
CA SER A 63 -19.15 -9.16 6.57
C SER A 63 -19.54 -10.63 6.76
N PHE A 64 -18.57 -11.52 6.66
CA PHE A 64 -18.79 -12.97 6.72
C PHE A 64 -17.82 -13.63 7.69
N ALA A 65 -18.37 -14.48 8.56
CA ALA A 65 -17.58 -15.26 9.49
C ALA A 65 -16.80 -16.38 8.76
N VAL A 66 -15.57 -16.60 9.19
CA VAL A 66 -14.71 -17.68 8.68
C VAL A 66 -15.12 -19.02 9.27
N LYS A 67 -15.23 -20.03 8.42
CA LYS A 67 -15.41 -21.44 8.83
C LYS A 67 -14.09 -22.19 8.62
N GLY A 68 -13.38 -22.52 9.69
CA GLY A 68 -12.08 -23.22 9.64
C GLY A 68 -10.87 -22.32 9.75
N PRO A 69 -9.70 -22.71 9.17
CA PRO A 69 -8.47 -21.95 9.33
C PRO A 69 -8.57 -20.51 8.79
N ALA A 70 -8.25 -19.52 9.61
CA ALA A 70 -8.36 -18.09 9.27
C ALA A 70 -7.58 -17.72 7.99
N ARG A 71 -6.41 -18.35 7.76
CA ARG A 71 -5.56 -18.09 6.56
C ARG A 71 -6.25 -18.37 5.23
N LEU A 72 -7.26 -19.26 5.19
CA LEU A 72 -8.01 -19.58 3.98
C LEU A 72 -9.16 -18.60 3.75
N ALA A 73 -9.54 -17.85 4.77
CA ALA A 73 -10.69 -16.96 4.76
C ALA A 73 -11.97 -17.65 4.23
N PHE A 74 -12.15 -18.94 4.56
CA PHE A 74 -13.23 -19.76 4.01
C PHE A 74 -14.57 -19.32 4.58
N ALA A 75 -15.37 -18.65 3.76
CA ALA A 75 -16.69 -18.12 4.12
C ALA A 75 -17.71 -18.44 3.01
N PRO A 76 -18.27 -19.66 2.97
CA PRO A 76 -19.13 -20.12 1.88
C PRO A 76 -20.38 -19.24 1.69
N ASP A 77 -20.85 -18.61 2.76
CA ASP A 77 -22.00 -17.69 2.72
C ASP A 77 -21.70 -16.44 1.88
N MET A 78 -20.44 -15.95 1.84
CA MET A 78 -20.00 -14.90 0.92
C MET A 78 -20.22 -15.32 -0.54
N GLY A 79 -19.75 -16.50 -0.92
CA GLY A 79 -19.87 -16.99 -2.28
C GLY A 79 -21.33 -17.14 -2.73
N THR A 80 -22.20 -17.61 -1.82
CA THR A 80 -23.63 -17.75 -2.07
C THR A 80 -24.30 -16.40 -2.25
N THR A 81 -24.03 -15.44 -1.35
CA THR A 81 -24.58 -14.08 -1.40
C THR A 81 -24.11 -13.36 -2.66
N LEU A 82 -22.82 -13.38 -2.96
CA LEU A 82 -22.24 -12.75 -4.14
C LEU A 82 -22.84 -13.30 -5.45
N ALA A 83 -23.07 -14.62 -5.51
CA ALA A 83 -23.67 -15.26 -6.68
C ALA A 83 -25.17 -14.91 -6.89
N SER A 84 -25.88 -14.50 -5.87
CA SER A 84 -27.30 -14.12 -5.94
C SER A 84 -27.52 -12.66 -6.36
N GLU A 85 -26.54 -11.80 -6.15
CA GLU A 85 -26.68 -10.36 -6.40
C GLU A 85 -26.11 -9.97 -7.78
N PRO A 86 -26.85 -9.16 -8.57
CA PRO A 86 -26.36 -8.66 -9.85
C PRO A 86 -25.45 -7.45 -9.65
N HIS A 87 -24.28 -7.45 -10.32
CA HIS A 87 -23.36 -6.32 -10.36
C HIS A 87 -22.88 -6.09 -11.78
N ASP A 88 -22.67 -4.82 -12.16
CA ASP A 88 -22.11 -4.44 -13.47
C ASP A 88 -20.61 -4.84 -13.52
N VAL A 89 -19.89 -4.56 -12.42
CA VAL A 89 -18.46 -4.87 -12.27
C VAL A 89 -18.20 -5.39 -10.86
N LEU A 90 -17.33 -6.40 -10.76
CA LEU A 90 -16.78 -6.90 -9.50
C LEU A 90 -15.30 -6.58 -9.44
N HIS A 91 -14.86 -5.91 -8.37
CA HIS A 91 -13.47 -5.60 -8.10
C HIS A 91 -12.96 -6.44 -6.93
N LEU A 92 -12.08 -7.38 -7.22
CA LEU A 92 -11.42 -8.25 -6.25
C LEU A 92 -10.09 -7.65 -5.80
N HIS A 93 -9.86 -7.60 -4.49
CA HIS A 93 -8.59 -7.20 -3.89
C HIS A 93 -7.91 -8.37 -3.18
N GLY A 94 -6.68 -8.67 -3.60
CA GLY A 94 -5.88 -9.78 -3.09
C GLY A 94 -6.19 -11.12 -3.76
N LEU A 95 -5.30 -12.09 -3.53
CA LEU A 95 -5.29 -13.41 -4.16
C LEU A 95 -5.11 -14.52 -3.11
N TRP A 96 -5.20 -15.79 -3.54
CA TRP A 96 -4.81 -16.99 -2.80
C TRP A 96 -5.71 -17.37 -1.63
N ASN A 97 -6.93 -16.79 -1.53
CA ASN A 97 -7.89 -17.01 -0.45
C ASN A 97 -9.30 -17.26 -0.99
N TYR A 98 -10.25 -17.58 -0.10
CA TYR A 98 -11.62 -17.88 -0.50
C TYR A 98 -12.34 -16.72 -1.20
N PRO A 99 -12.21 -15.44 -0.81
CA PRO A 99 -12.73 -14.31 -1.58
C PRO A 99 -12.36 -14.34 -3.06
N SER A 100 -11.11 -14.70 -3.40
CA SER A 100 -10.67 -14.88 -4.78
C SER A 100 -11.42 -16.00 -5.49
N TYR A 101 -11.59 -17.14 -4.84
CA TYR A 101 -12.40 -18.24 -5.36
C TYR A 101 -13.87 -17.84 -5.56
N ALA A 102 -14.47 -17.13 -4.61
CA ALA A 102 -15.85 -16.65 -4.70
C ALA A 102 -16.07 -15.70 -5.89
N ALA A 103 -15.12 -14.76 -6.09
CA ALA A 103 -15.10 -13.85 -7.23
C ALA A 103 -14.98 -14.59 -8.56
N SER A 104 -14.10 -15.59 -8.66
CA SER A 104 -13.97 -16.46 -9.83
C SER A 104 -15.28 -17.15 -10.18
N ARG A 105 -15.96 -17.74 -9.17
CA ARG A 105 -17.25 -18.39 -9.39
C ARG A 105 -18.35 -17.44 -9.85
N TRP A 106 -18.38 -16.22 -9.29
CA TRP A 106 -19.30 -15.17 -9.74
C TRP A 106 -19.07 -14.84 -11.20
N ASN A 107 -17.81 -14.62 -11.59
CA ASN A 107 -17.40 -14.27 -12.94
C ASN A 107 -17.84 -15.33 -13.97
N HIS A 108 -17.60 -16.61 -13.69
CA HIS A 108 -18.01 -17.69 -14.58
C HIS A 108 -19.53 -17.77 -14.79
N LYS A 109 -20.32 -17.52 -13.74
CA LYS A 109 -21.79 -17.61 -13.82
C LYS A 109 -22.43 -16.42 -14.56
N ARG A 110 -21.78 -15.26 -14.53
CA ARG A 110 -22.36 -14.00 -14.99
C ARG A 110 -21.75 -13.48 -16.29
N SER A 111 -20.75 -14.18 -16.88
CA SER A 111 -19.92 -13.65 -17.97
C SER A 111 -19.46 -12.22 -17.60
N GLY A 112 -19.04 -12.09 -16.35
CA GLY A 112 -18.98 -10.81 -15.65
C GLY A 112 -17.77 -9.97 -16.01
N LYS A 113 -17.73 -8.83 -15.42
CA LYS A 113 -16.64 -7.86 -15.55
C LYS A 113 -15.80 -7.89 -14.28
N LEU A 114 -14.97 -8.93 -14.15
CA LEU A 114 -14.08 -9.09 -13.01
C LEU A 114 -12.82 -8.26 -13.20
N VAL A 115 -12.54 -7.35 -12.28
CA VAL A 115 -11.26 -6.66 -12.11
C VAL A 115 -10.51 -7.27 -10.92
N ILE A 116 -9.23 -7.58 -11.08
CA ILE A 116 -8.39 -8.13 -10.01
C ILE A 116 -7.27 -7.16 -9.69
N SER A 117 -7.13 -6.77 -8.41
CA SER A 117 -6.00 -6.01 -7.87
C SER A 117 -5.11 -6.93 -7.01
N PRO A 118 -3.96 -7.39 -7.51
CA PRO A 118 -3.08 -8.30 -6.78
C PRO A 118 -2.35 -7.65 -5.61
N HIS A 119 -2.15 -6.34 -5.61
CA HIS A 119 -1.42 -5.61 -4.57
C HIS A 119 -0.01 -6.15 -4.29
N GLY A 120 0.78 -6.39 -5.34
CA GLY A 120 2.13 -6.93 -5.25
C GLY A 120 2.20 -8.44 -4.99
N MET A 121 1.07 -9.16 -4.94
CA MET A 121 1.06 -10.61 -4.67
C MET A 121 1.54 -11.46 -5.85
N LEU A 122 1.68 -10.87 -7.04
CA LEU A 122 2.24 -11.50 -8.24
C LEU A 122 3.70 -11.12 -8.50
N ASP A 123 4.31 -10.31 -7.64
CA ASP A 123 5.73 -10.02 -7.67
C ASP A 123 6.55 -11.31 -7.53
N PRO A 124 7.69 -11.49 -8.24
CA PRO A 124 8.54 -12.69 -8.16
C PRO A 124 8.97 -13.04 -6.74
N TRP A 125 9.30 -12.05 -5.91
CA TRP A 125 9.62 -12.27 -4.50
C TRP A 125 8.41 -12.81 -3.72
N ALA A 126 7.24 -12.23 -3.93
CA ALA A 126 6.00 -12.67 -3.28
C ALA A 126 5.64 -14.09 -3.73
N LEU A 127 5.78 -14.42 -5.00
CA LEU A 127 5.52 -15.77 -5.53
C LEU A 127 6.47 -16.82 -4.96
N GLY A 128 7.71 -16.46 -4.65
CA GLY A 128 8.69 -17.34 -4.00
C GLY A 128 8.29 -17.75 -2.58
N ASN A 129 7.62 -16.87 -1.85
CA ASN A 129 7.15 -17.16 -0.49
C ASN A 129 5.92 -18.08 -0.49
N GLY A 130 6.06 -19.26 0.12
CA GLY A 130 4.98 -20.26 0.15
C GLY A 130 4.66 -20.85 -1.23
N ALA A 131 5.64 -20.92 -2.11
CA ALA A 131 5.49 -21.31 -3.52
C ALA A 131 4.67 -22.60 -3.73
N LEU A 132 4.86 -23.63 -2.91
CA LEU A 132 4.11 -24.88 -3.03
C LEU A 132 2.61 -24.68 -2.82
N LYS A 133 2.21 -23.91 -1.79
CA LYS A 133 0.80 -23.63 -1.50
C LYS A 133 0.16 -22.80 -2.60
N LYS A 134 0.89 -21.80 -3.12
CA LYS A 134 0.44 -20.98 -4.24
C LYS A 134 0.34 -21.76 -5.55
N ARG A 135 1.26 -22.69 -5.80
CA ARG A 135 1.17 -23.59 -6.96
C ARG A 135 -0.09 -24.46 -6.91
N VAL A 136 -0.41 -25.00 -5.74
CA VAL A 136 -1.63 -25.80 -5.54
C VAL A 136 -2.88 -24.94 -5.73
N ALA A 137 -2.96 -23.78 -5.08
CA ALA A 137 -4.08 -22.85 -5.25
C ALA A 137 -4.19 -22.35 -6.71
N GLY A 138 -3.05 -22.06 -7.35
CA GLY A 138 -2.98 -21.71 -8.76
C GLY A 138 -3.59 -22.76 -9.66
N TRP A 139 -3.22 -24.01 -9.46
CA TRP A 139 -3.77 -25.12 -10.21
C TRP A 139 -5.26 -25.34 -9.95
N LEU A 140 -5.70 -25.21 -8.71
CA LEU A 140 -7.09 -25.47 -8.31
C LEU A 140 -8.07 -24.40 -8.82
N TYR A 141 -7.74 -23.12 -8.73
CA TYR A 141 -8.66 -22.03 -9.08
C TYR A 141 -7.99 -20.72 -9.52
N GLU A 142 -6.84 -20.33 -8.94
CA GLU A 142 -6.34 -18.96 -9.10
C GLU A 142 -5.85 -18.65 -10.52
N ASN A 143 -5.19 -19.61 -11.19
CA ASN A 143 -4.76 -19.42 -12.58
C ASN A 143 -5.97 -19.26 -13.52
N ALA A 144 -7.05 -19.99 -13.28
CA ALA A 144 -8.29 -19.84 -14.05
C ALA A 144 -8.94 -18.48 -13.75
N ASN A 145 -8.94 -18.06 -12.49
CA ASN A 145 -9.44 -16.75 -12.06
C ASN A 145 -8.69 -15.61 -12.75
N LEU A 146 -7.36 -15.61 -12.68
CA LEU A 146 -6.52 -14.58 -13.33
C LEU A 146 -6.76 -14.53 -14.85
N ARG A 147 -6.81 -15.68 -15.54
CA ARG A 147 -7.06 -15.73 -16.98
C ARG A 147 -8.47 -15.30 -17.39
N SER A 148 -9.44 -15.44 -16.50
CA SER A 148 -10.83 -15.06 -16.74
C SER A 148 -11.15 -13.61 -16.40
N ALA A 149 -10.22 -12.89 -15.79
CA ALA A 149 -10.42 -11.49 -15.46
C ALA A 149 -10.64 -10.63 -16.72
N ALA A 150 -11.54 -9.67 -16.63
CA ALA A 150 -11.71 -8.67 -17.69
C ALA A 150 -10.52 -7.71 -17.74
N THR A 151 -9.90 -7.48 -16.56
CA THR A 151 -8.73 -6.61 -16.42
C THR A 151 -8.03 -6.95 -15.10
N ILE A 152 -6.69 -6.87 -15.10
CA ILE A 152 -5.88 -6.89 -13.87
C ILE A 152 -5.39 -5.48 -13.61
N ARG A 153 -5.63 -4.94 -12.42
CA ARG A 153 -5.09 -3.64 -12.01
C ARG A 153 -3.70 -3.81 -11.43
N ALA A 154 -2.73 -3.17 -12.01
CA ALA A 154 -1.39 -2.99 -11.48
C ALA A 154 -1.27 -1.62 -10.79
N LEU A 155 -0.50 -1.52 -9.70
CA LEU A 155 -0.27 -0.29 -8.96
C LEU A 155 0.77 0.62 -9.65
N CYS A 156 1.69 0.01 -10.40
CA CYS A 156 2.79 0.68 -11.07
C CYS A 156 3.24 -0.10 -12.30
N LYS A 157 4.13 0.50 -13.08
CA LYS A 157 4.66 -0.13 -14.29
C LYS A 157 5.41 -1.44 -13.99
N ALA A 158 6.20 -1.49 -12.93
CA ALA A 158 6.94 -2.70 -12.54
C ALA A 158 6.00 -3.87 -12.20
N GLU A 159 4.88 -3.61 -11.50
CA GLU A 159 3.87 -4.64 -11.25
C GLU A 159 3.18 -5.07 -12.55
N ALA A 160 2.90 -4.14 -13.47
CA ALA A 160 2.33 -4.46 -14.77
C ALA A 160 3.26 -5.37 -15.59
N GLU A 161 4.55 -5.08 -15.61
CA GLU A 161 5.58 -5.91 -16.26
C GLU A 161 5.68 -7.31 -15.63
N ALA A 162 5.60 -7.39 -14.30
CA ALA A 162 5.60 -8.68 -13.60
C ALA A 162 4.33 -9.52 -13.91
N ILE A 163 3.18 -8.87 -14.04
CA ILE A 163 1.92 -9.53 -14.45
C ILE A 163 1.99 -9.99 -15.90
N ASP A 164 2.51 -9.16 -16.80
CA ASP A 164 2.66 -9.50 -18.22
C ASP A 164 3.60 -10.70 -18.43
N ALA A 165 4.69 -10.77 -17.67
CA ALA A 165 5.63 -11.90 -17.68
C ALA A 165 4.99 -13.24 -17.31
N LEU A 166 3.80 -13.25 -16.69
CA LEU A 166 3.03 -14.48 -16.43
C LEU A 166 2.29 -15.01 -17.66
N GLY A 167 2.26 -14.25 -18.78
CA GLY A 167 1.64 -14.66 -20.03
C GLY A 167 0.13 -14.85 -19.96
N LEU A 168 -0.56 -14.09 -19.13
CA LEU A 168 -2.00 -14.23 -18.87
C LEU A 168 -2.87 -13.76 -20.04
N LYS A 169 -2.39 -12.90 -20.90
CA LYS A 169 -3.12 -12.29 -22.05
C LYS A 169 -4.41 -11.57 -21.64
N VAL A 170 -4.38 -10.91 -20.50
CA VAL A 170 -5.48 -10.12 -19.93
C VAL A 170 -5.08 -8.66 -19.95
N PRO A 171 -5.95 -7.71 -20.34
CA PRO A 171 -5.64 -6.29 -20.26
C PRO A 171 -5.17 -5.88 -18.85
N ILE A 172 -4.16 -5.01 -18.79
CA ILE A 172 -3.60 -4.53 -17.52
C ILE A 172 -3.90 -3.04 -17.41
N ALA A 173 -4.57 -2.63 -16.34
CA ALA A 173 -4.83 -1.22 -16.03
C ALA A 173 -3.82 -0.74 -14.97
N ILE A 174 -2.99 0.25 -15.31
CA ILE A 174 -2.04 0.84 -14.37
C ILE A 174 -2.74 1.97 -13.62
N ILE A 175 -3.21 1.66 -12.41
CA ILE A 175 -3.89 2.63 -11.53
C ILE A 175 -3.20 2.57 -10.17
N PRO A 176 -2.48 3.63 -9.76
CA PRO A 176 -1.75 3.66 -8.49
C PRO A 176 -2.69 3.68 -7.27
N ASN A 177 -2.13 3.62 -6.08
CA ASN A 177 -2.84 3.95 -4.86
C ASN A 177 -2.95 5.47 -4.72
N GLY A 178 -3.96 5.92 -3.98
CA GLY A 178 -4.11 7.32 -3.63
C GLY A 178 -3.65 7.61 -2.19
N VAL A 179 -3.73 8.86 -1.84
CA VAL A 179 -3.49 9.35 -0.48
C VAL A 179 -4.46 10.48 -0.13
N THR A 180 -4.85 10.56 1.13
CA THR A 180 -5.58 11.71 1.67
C THR A 180 -4.59 12.84 1.95
N LEU A 181 -4.92 14.04 1.49
CA LEU A 181 -4.10 15.22 1.71
C LEU A 181 -4.55 15.91 2.99
N PRO A 182 -3.73 15.94 4.06
CA PRO A 182 -4.05 16.70 5.26
C PRO A 182 -3.99 18.22 4.97
N GLU A 183 -4.75 18.99 5.75
CA GLU A 183 -4.49 20.41 5.88
C GLU A 183 -3.18 20.61 6.63
N ILE A 184 -2.25 21.30 6.02
CA ILE A 184 -0.94 21.59 6.63
C ILE A 184 -0.91 23.06 7.02
N ALA A 185 -0.73 23.33 8.31
CA ALA A 185 -0.50 24.70 8.77
C ALA A 185 0.75 25.28 8.08
N GLU A 186 0.65 26.53 7.63
CA GLU A 186 1.78 27.23 6.98
C GLU A 186 2.97 27.40 7.92
N THR A 187 2.68 27.54 9.21
CA THR A 187 3.73 27.63 10.24
C THR A 187 4.02 26.24 10.78
N PRO A 188 5.28 25.78 10.75
CA PRO A 188 5.64 24.51 11.37
C PRO A 188 5.25 24.53 12.85
N ALA A 189 4.58 23.49 13.32
CA ALA A 189 4.34 23.32 14.75
C ALA A 189 5.67 23.38 15.50
N ALA A 190 5.67 24.04 16.67
CA ALA A 190 6.84 24.07 17.53
C ALA A 190 7.32 22.63 17.79
N ARG A 191 8.60 22.37 17.58
CA ARG A 191 9.17 21.04 17.78
C ARG A 191 9.02 20.63 19.23
N CYS A 192 8.38 19.48 19.47
CA CYS A 192 8.30 18.91 20.80
C CYS A 192 9.65 18.33 21.27
N ASN A 193 10.57 18.03 20.34
CA ASN A 193 11.89 17.46 20.63
C ASN A 193 13.00 18.36 20.12
N SER A 194 14.14 18.38 20.84
CA SER A 194 15.36 19.06 20.42
C SER A 194 16.01 18.43 19.19
N ARG A 195 15.77 17.13 18.95
CA ARG A 195 16.33 16.36 17.82
C ARG A 195 15.38 16.30 16.63
N ARG A 196 15.96 16.34 15.43
CA ARG A 196 15.25 16.02 14.17
C ARG A 196 14.92 14.53 14.12
N THR A 197 13.85 14.17 13.45
CA THR A 197 13.40 12.77 13.38
C THR A 197 13.45 12.26 11.94
N LEU A 198 14.23 11.20 11.71
CA LEU A 198 14.14 10.35 10.54
C LEU A 198 13.15 9.22 10.85
N LEU A 199 12.00 9.22 10.18
CA LEU A 199 10.91 8.28 10.43
C LEU A 199 10.92 7.12 9.44
N PHE A 200 10.94 5.90 9.93
CA PHE A 200 10.47 4.71 9.22
C PHE A 200 9.05 4.38 9.71
N LEU A 201 8.11 4.18 8.79
CA LEU A 201 6.76 3.75 9.11
C LEU A 201 6.34 2.60 8.20
N GLY A 202 6.11 1.43 8.77
CA GLY A 202 5.70 0.26 8.02
C GLY A 202 5.80 -1.01 8.83
N ARG A 203 5.29 -2.10 8.29
CA ARG A 203 5.38 -3.44 8.89
C ARG A 203 6.84 -3.83 9.17
N ILE A 204 7.12 -4.32 10.37
CA ILE A 204 8.45 -4.84 10.71
C ILE A 204 8.58 -6.24 10.11
N HIS A 205 9.34 -6.31 9.01
CA HIS A 205 9.54 -7.52 8.23
C HIS A 205 10.86 -7.43 7.46
N PRO A 206 11.60 -8.53 7.23
CA PRO A 206 12.91 -8.51 6.57
C PRO A 206 12.94 -7.81 5.19
N LYS A 207 11.84 -7.87 4.43
CA LYS A 207 11.75 -7.19 3.13
C LYS A 207 11.85 -5.67 3.22
N LYS A 208 11.65 -5.10 4.41
CA LYS A 208 11.68 -3.64 4.64
C LYS A 208 13.09 -3.07 4.84
N GLY A 209 14.12 -3.93 4.96
CA GLY A 209 15.51 -3.49 5.06
C GLY A 209 15.85 -2.78 6.38
N ILE A 210 15.13 -3.09 7.47
CA ILE A 210 15.30 -2.39 8.75
C ILE A 210 16.65 -2.76 9.41
N ALA A 211 17.10 -4.00 9.26
CA ALA A 211 18.40 -4.41 9.79
C ALA A 211 19.53 -3.64 9.13
N GLU A 212 19.49 -3.50 7.80
CA GLU A 212 20.44 -2.71 7.02
C GLU A 212 20.38 -1.24 7.41
N LEU A 213 19.20 -0.71 7.67
CA LEU A 213 19.03 0.67 8.14
C LEU A 213 19.70 0.90 9.51
N ILE A 214 19.55 -0.04 10.46
CA ILE A 214 20.17 0.04 11.78
C ILE A 214 21.70 -0.02 11.66
N GLU A 215 22.22 -0.92 10.83
CA GLU A 215 23.68 -1.00 10.54
C GLU A 215 24.20 0.30 9.92
N SER A 216 23.48 0.83 8.94
CA SER A 216 23.82 2.08 8.28
C SER A 216 23.77 3.27 9.23
N TRP A 217 22.77 3.31 10.09
CA TRP A 217 22.62 4.34 11.12
C TRP A 217 23.80 4.30 12.10
N ALA A 218 24.22 3.11 12.53
CA ALA A 218 25.37 2.93 13.39
C ALA A 218 26.70 3.38 12.75
N ILE A 219 26.85 3.18 11.44
CA ILE A 219 28.00 3.70 10.68
C ILE A 219 27.92 5.24 10.61
N ALA A 220 26.77 5.78 10.23
CA ALA A 220 26.56 7.20 10.00
C ALA A 220 26.79 8.03 11.28
N VAL A 221 26.24 7.61 12.44
CA VAL A 221 26.41 8.34 13.71
C VAL A 221 27.84 8.30 14.27
N ARG A 222 28.63 7.27 13.88
CA ARG A 222 30.07 7.23 14.20
C ARG A 222 30.89 8.21 13.36
N GLN A 223 30.47 8.43 12.12
CA GLN A 223 31.17 9.31 11.15
C GLN A 223 30.72 10.77 11.24
N SER A 224 29.44 11.03 11.62
CA SER A 224 28.86 12.35 11.72
C SER A 224 28.39 12.66 13.13
N PRO A 225 29.05 13.57 13.87
CA PRO A 225 28.57 14.06 15.17
C PRO A 225 27.20 14.70 15.07
N ALA A 226 26.90 15.42 13.99
CA ALA A 226 25.59 16.05 13.77
C ALA A 226 24.46 15.01 13.74
N LEU A 227 24.64 13.86 13.05
CA LEU A 227 23.64 12.79 13.06
C LEU A 227 23.50 12.17 14.44
N ARG A 228 24.58 12.00 15.18
CA ARG A 228 24.56 11.42 16.52
C ARG A 228 23.81 12.31 17.51
N ASP A 229 24.03 13.60 17.46
CA ASP A 229 23.59 14.53 18.50
C ASP A 229 22.24 15.19 18.15
N ASP A 230 21.98 15.47 16.86
CA ASP A 230 20.83 16.24 16.38
C ASP A 230 19.71 15.40 15.75
N TRP A 231 19.93 14.11 15.50
CA TRP A 231 18.95 13.25 14.86
C TRP A 231 18.54 12.06 15.72
N LEU A 232 17.28 11.64 15.55
CA LEU A 232 16.67 10.44 16.09
C LEU A 232 16.17 9.57 14.95
N LEU A 233 16.59 8.32 14.87
CA LEU A 233 15.95 7.34 14.00
C LEU A 233 14.74 6.75 14.73
N ARG A 234 13.53 6.97 14.22
CA ARG A 234 12.30 6.39 14.76
C ARG A 234 11.79 5.30 13.83
N ILE A 235 11.65 4.10 14.37
CA ILE A 235 11.10 2.92 13.68
C ILE A 235 9.73 2.64 14.27
N ALA A 236 8.68 2.84 13.45
CA ALA A 236 7.30 2.62 13.82
C ALA A 236 6.64 1.56 12.93
N GLY A 237 5.95 0.62 13.54
CA GLY A 237 5.22 -0.41 12.82
C GLY A 237 4.85 -1.61 13.68
N TRP A 238 3.98 -2.44 13.15
CA TRP A 238 3.61 -3.70 13.78
C TRP A 238 4.56 -4.83 13.38
N ASP A 239 4.86 -5.69 14.33
CA ASP A 239 5.76 -6.83 14.13
C ASP A 239 5.02 -7.97 13.42
N ASP A 240 5.53 -8.39 12.28
CA ASP A 240 4.96 -9.48 11.48
C ASP A 240 5.86 -10.72 11.57
N GLY A 241 5.76 -11.43 12.68
CA GLY A 241 6.44 -12.71 12.88
C GLY A 241 7.71 -12.63 13.73
N ASP A 242 7.67 -11.90 14.83
CA ASP A 242 8.75 -11.80 15.83
C ASP A 242 10.09 -11.29 15.27
N HIS A 243 10.01 -10.33 14.33
CA HIS A 243 11.18 -9.72 13.72
C HIS A 243 11.72 -8.52 14.54
N LEU A 244 10.94 -7.93 15.43
CA LEU A 244 11.34 -6.78 16.24
C LEU A 244 12.44 -7.10 17.27
N PRO A 245 12.36 -8.17 18.07
CA PRO A 245 13.37 -8.43 19.10
C PRO A 245 14.80 -8.51 18.59
N PRO A 246 15.11 -9.19 17.47
CA PRO A 246 16.46 -9.18 16.87
C PRO A 246 16.94 -7.78 16.48
N LEU A 247 16.06 -6.90 16.01
CA LEU A 247 16.41 -5.54 15.62
C LEU A 247 16.75 -4.66 16.81
N VAL A 248 16.01 -4.81 17.92
CA VAL A 248 16.31 -4.12 19.18
C VAL A 248 17.67 -4.59 19.74
N THR A 249 17.94 -5.89 19.70
CA THR A 249 19.25 -6.46 20.08
C THR A 249 20.38 -5.89 19.23
N LEU A 250 20.20 -5.87 17.91
CA LEU A 250 21.17 -5.30 16.98
C LEU A 250 21.49 -3.83 17.29
N ALA A 251 20.47 -3.01 17.54
CA ALA A 251 20.65 -1.61 17.90
C ALA A 251 21.48 -1.45 19.20
N GLY A 252 21.21 -2.30 20.20
CA GLY A 252 21.97 -2.36 21.44
C GLY A 252 23.43 -2.78 21.24
N GLU A 253 23.68 -3.83 20.44
CA GLU A 253 25.03 -4.29 20.11
C GLU A 253 25.86 -3.24 19.35
N ARG A 254 25.19 -2.38 18.57
CA ARG A 254 25.84 -1.24 17.86
C ARG A 254 26.01 -0.01 18.75
N GLY A 255 25.52 -0.03 20.01
CA GLY A 255 25.61 1.07 20.97
C GLY A 255 24.80 2.30 20.59
N LEU A 256 23.70 2.13 19.86
CA LEU A 256 22.84 3.23 19.43
C LEU A 256 21.99 3.77 20.59
N THR A 257 22.08 5.08 20.86
CA THR A 257 21.32 5.80 21.87
C THR A 257 20.28 6.76 21.27
N ASN A 258 20.34 6.97 19.95
CA ASN A 258 19.46 7.85 19.20
C ASN A 258 18.59 7.07 18.19
N ILE A 259 18.04 5.96 18.65
CA ILE A 259 17.05 5.14 17.95
C ILE A 259 15.86 4.87 18.88
N ASP A 260 14.64 4.89 18.33
CA ASP A 260 13.39 4.63 19.03
C ASP A 260 12.55 3.61 18.27
N PHE A 261 11.99 2.63 18.97
CA PHE A 261 11.05 1.65 18.47
C PHE A 261 9.67 1.93 19.04
N SER A 262 8.85 2.71 18.31
CA SER A 262 7.57 3.24 18.80
C SER A 262 6.39 2.25 18.74
N GLY A 263 6.60 1.04 18.16
CA GLY A 263 5.48 0.12 17.90
C GLY A 263 4.54 0.60 16.79
N PRO A 264 3.35 -0.01 16.66
CA PRO A 264 2.40 0.34 15.62
C PRO A 264 1.74 1.70 15.87
N LEU A 265 1.64 2.53 14.83
CA LEU A 265 0.98 3.83 14.88
C LEU A 265 -0.23 3.85 13.94
N TYR A 266 -1.38 4.28 14.45
CA TYR A 266 -2.65 4.39 13.71
C TYR A 266 -3.34 5.72 14.02
N GLY A 267 -4.22 6.18 13.10
CA GLY A 267 -5.02 7.39 13.28
C GLY A 267 -4.18 8.60 13.65
N GLU A 268 -4.60 9.35 14.65
CA GLU A 268 -3.94 10.57 15.12
C GLU A 268 -2.46 10.37 15.48
N ALA A 269 -2.09 9.23 16.06
CA ALA A 269 -0.69 8.94 16.39
C ALA A 269 0.18 8.80 15.14
N LYS A 270 -0.34 8.18 14.07
CA LYS A 270 0.33 8.10 12.76
C LYS A 270 0.46 9.49 12.13
N GLU A 271 -0.61 10.26 12.16
CA GLU A 271 -0.64 11.62 11.62
C GLU A 271 0.35 12.52 12.35
N ALA A 272 0.38 12.46 13.68
CA ALA A 272 1.33 13.21 14.50
C ALA A 272 2.79 12.81 14.21
N ALA A 273 3.07 11.52 14.00
CA ALA A 273 4.41 11.06 13.64
C ALA A 273 4.83 11.56 12.26
N LEU A 274 3.95 11.51 11.26
CA LEU A 274 4.20 12.06 9.92
C LEU A 274 4.34 13.58 9.95
N ALA A 275 3.47 14.28 10.65
CA ALA A 275 3.56 15.74 10.78
C ALA A 275 4.84 16.19 11.51
N GLY A 276 5.27 15.43 12.53
CA GLY A 276 6.39 15.79 13.38
C GLY A 276 7.77 15.31 12.91
N CYS A 277 7.88 14.43 11.93
CA CYS A 277 9.18 14.01 11.41
C CYS A 277 9.80 15.08 10.49
N ASP A 278 11.12 15.04 10.34
CA ASP A 278 11.89 15.93 9.45
C ASP A 278 12.21 15.27 8.11
N ALA A 279 12.33 13.94 8.09
CA ALA A 279 12.50 13.14 6.89
C ALA A 279 11.87 11.75 7.07
N PHE A 280 11.55 11.12 5.97
CA PHE A 280 11.00 9.77 5.91
C PHE A 280 11.94 8.82 5.18
N ILE A 281 12.08 7.59 5.65
CA ILE A 281 12.95 6.60 5.02
C ILE A 281 12.23 5.25 4.81
N LEU A 282 12.42 4.67 3.62
CA LEU A 282 11.92 3.33 3.30
C LEU A 282 12.95 2.53 2.49
N PRO A 283 13.88 1.81 3.16
CA PRO A 283 14.92 1.03 2.50
C PRO A 283 14.43 -0.36 2.09
N SER A 284 13.24 -0.45 1.55
CA SER A 284 12.61 -1.73 1.20
C SER A 284 13.35 -2.45 0.07
N ARG A 285 13.32 -3.78 0.10
CA ARG A 285 13.85 -4.67 -0.93
C ARG A 285 12.81 -5.05 -1.99
N SER A 286 11.53 -4.92 -1.66
CA SER A 286 10.41 -5.19 -2.55
C SER A 286 9.15 -4.53 -2.02
N GLU A 287 8.45 -3.78 -2.86
CA GLU A 287 7.16 -3.17 -2.62
C GLU A 287 6.26 -3.34 -3.86
N GLY A 288 4.94 -3.28 -3.67
CA GLY A 288 4.04 -3.00 -4.77
C GLY A 288 4.07 -1.49 -5.06
N MET A 289 3.43 -0.73 -4.18
CA MET A 289 3.48 0.73 -4.11
C MET A 289 3.22 1.13 -2.65
N PRO A 290 4.25 1.60 -1.91
CA PRO A 290 4.12 1.82 -0.48
C PRO A 290 3.29 3.06 -0.15
N MET A 291 2.17 2.86 0.55
CA MET A 291 1.30 3.94 1.03
C MET A 291 2.06 4.95 1.90
N SER A 292 2.98 4.47 2.74
CA SER A 292 3.72 5.33 3.67
C SER A 292 4.62 6.38 2.98
N VAL A 293 5.07 6.12 1.74
CA VAL A 293 5.76 7.13 0.92
C VAL A 293 4.78 8.21 0.47
N LEU A 294 3.60 7.83 -0.04
CA LEU A 294 2.57 8.79 -0.43
C LEU A 294 2.10 9.62 0.77
N GLU A 295 1.93 8.99 1.92
CA GLU A 295 1.58 9.66 3.17
C GLU A 295 2.67 10.65 3.61
N ALA A 296 3.95 10.27 3.54
CA ALA A 296 5.04 11.20 3.84
C ALA A 296 5.03 12.42 2.92
N TRP A 297 4.83 12.23 1.62
CA TRP A 297 4.68 13.34 0.67
C TRP A 297 3.45 14.20 0.96
N ALA A 298 2.33 13.58 1.33
CA ALA A 298 1.13 14.32 1.72
C ALA A 298 1.39 15.27 2.90
N TYR A 299 2.31 14.92 3.81
CA TYR A 299 2.77 15.75 4.93
C TYR A 299 3.99 16.63 4.59
N ARG A 300 4.33 16.83 3.30
CA ARG A 300 5.51 17.60 2.85
C ARG A 300 6.83 17.05 3.37
N LYS A 301 6.95 15.74 3.58
CA LYS A 301 8.19 15.16 4.09
C LYS A 301 9.08 14.70 2.95
N PRO A 302 10.39 15.07 2.97
CA PRO A 302 11.37 14.50 2.06
C PRO A 302 11.48 13.00 2.31
N VAL A 303 11.60 12.23 1.23
CA VAL A 303 11.64 10.77 1.28
C VAL A 303 12.99 10.25 0.83
N LEU A 304 13.59 9.34 1.60
CA LEU A 304 14.72 8.53 1.19
C LEU A 304 14.19 7.12 0.89
N MET A 305 14.32 6.63 -0.35
CA MET A 305 13.76 5.32 -0.71
C MET A 305 14.61 4.60 -1.77
N THR A 306 14.51 3.27 -1.77
CA THR A 306 15.10 2.43 -2.81
C THR A 306 14.25 2.42 -4.09
N ASP A 307 14.85 2.01 -5.21
CA ASP A 307 14.11 1.78 -6.47
C ASP A 307 13.02 0.70 -6.31
N ALA A 308 13.19 -0.21 -5.37
CA ALA A 308 12.19 -1.26 -5.05
C ALA A 308 10.88 -0.73 -4.45
N CYS A 309 10.78 0.57 -4.16
CA CYS A 309 9.50 1.22 -3.83
C CYS A 309 8.59 1.44 -5.05
N ASN A 310 9.12 1.28 -6.27
CA ASN A 310 8.36 1.31 -7.52
C ASN A 310 7.60 2.62 -7.80
N ILE A 311 8.13 3.75 -7.33
CA ILE A 311 7.59 5.10 -7.59
C ILE A 311 8.70 5.99 -8.20
N PRO A 312 9.12 5.71 -9.45
CA PRO A 312 10.18 6.46 -10.11
C PRO A 312 9.84 7.94 -10.31
N GLU A 313 8.55 8.29 -10.32
CA GLU A 313 8.06 9.66 -10.39
C GLU A 313 8.59 10.52 -9.22
N GLY A 314 8.81 9.91 -8.06
CA GLY A 314 9.36 10.58 -6.89
C GLY A 314 10.79 11.10 -7.13
N PHE A 315 11.62 10.29 -7.78
CA PHE A 315 12.99 10.69 -8.17
C PHE A 315 12.95 11.75 -9.28
N ALA A 316 12.12 11.54 -10.31
CA ALA A 316 11.99 12.46 -11.44
C ALA A 316 11.48 13.84 -11.01
N ALA A 317 10.62 13.90 -10.00
CA ALA A 317 10.09 15.15 -9.45
C ALA A 317 11.01 15.82 -8.41
N GLY A 318 12.15 15.21 -8.05
CA GLY A 318 12.99 15.69 -6.95
C GLY A 318 12.31 15.57 -5.57
N ALA A 319 11.33 14.67 -5.44
CA ALA A 319 10.56 14.42 -4.22
C ALA A 319 11.19 13.32 -3.34
N ALA A 320 12.16 12.60 -3.87
CA ALA A 320 12.83 11.52 -3.16
C ALA A 320 14.33 11.45 -3.47
N PHE A 321 15.08 11.01 -2.48
CA PHE A 321 16.50 10.67 -2.59
C PHE A 321 16.63 9.16 -2.76
N ARG A 322 17.41 8.75 -3.78
CA ARG A 322 17.68 7.33 -4.00
C ARG A 322 18.68 6.82 -2.98
N ILE A 323 18.36 5.68 -2.36
CA ILE A 323 19.24 4.96 -1.44
C ILE A 323 19.37 3.50 -1.87
N GLU A 324 20.45 2.87 -1.42
CA GLU A 324 20.72 1.45 -1.59
C GLU A 324 20.60 0.71 -0.26
N ASN A 325 20.41 -0.61 -0.30
CA ASN A 325 20.33 -1.45 0.91
C ASN A 325 21.70 -1.95 1.41
N ASP A 326 22.80 -1.52 0.79
CA ASP A 326 24.13 -1.77 1.33
C ASP A 326 24.38 -0.83 2.53
N PRO A 327 24.79 -1.35 3.71
CA PRO A 327 24.95 -0.54 4.90
C PRO A 327 25.94 0.62 4.77
N ALA A 328 27.03 0.46 4.02
CA ALA A 328 28.03 1.51 3.85
C ALA A 328 27.52 2.60 2.88
N ALA A 329 26.91 2.20 1.77
CA ALA A 329 26.33 3.11 0.79
C ALA A 329 25.16 3.89 1.39
N LEU A 330 24.29 3.22 2.16
CA LEU A 330 23.17 3.88 2.84
C LEU A 330 23.67 4.86 3.91
N ALA A 331 24.71 4.50 4.69
CA ALA A 331 25.31 5.42 5.67
C ALA A 331 25.85 6.70 5.01
N ALA A 332 26.55 6.57 3.88
CA ALA A 332 27.04 7.72 3.12
C ALA A 332 25.89 8.59 2.61
N SER A 333 24.81 7.97 2.12
CA SER A 333 23.60 8.71 1.67
C SER A 333 22.92 9.44 2.84
N LEU A 334 22.84 8.82 4.02
CA LEU A 334 22.26 9.45 5.21
C LEU A 334 23.05 10.70 5.62
N ILE A 335 24.38 10.59 5.66
CA ILE A 335 25.28 11.71 6.00
C ILE A 335 25.09 12.85 4.99
N ASP A 336 25.13 12.54 3.69
CA ASP A 336 25.02 13.54 2.63
C ASP A 336 23.67 14.24 2.63
N VAL A 337 22.57 13.50 2.77
CA VAL A 337 21.20 14.05 2.62
C VAL A 337 20.73 14.77 3.88
N LEU A 338 20.95 14.21 5.07
CA LEU A 338 20.37 14.73 6.32
C LEU A 338 21.09 16.00 6.82
N ASP A 339 22.28 16.30 6.30
CA ASP A 339 23.03 17.52 6.63
C ASP A 339 22.65 18.73 5.75
N ARG A 340 21.66 18.56 4.84
CA ARG A 340 21.22 19.58 3.88
C ARG A 340 19.77 20.01 4.09
N PRO A 341 19.47 20.85 5.10
CA PRO A 341 18.08 21.16 5.48
C PRO A 341 17.27 21.86 4.36
N GLU A 342 17.90 22.68 3.52
CA GLU A 342 17.22 23.34 2.40
C GLU A 342 16.81 22.34 1.32
N THR A 343 17.70 21.42 0.98
CA THR A 343 17.42 20.35 0.00
C THR A 343 16.31 19.41 0.49
N LEU A 344 16.28 19.11 1.79
CA LEU A 344 15.19 18.34 2.41
C LEU A 344 13.86 19.10 2.28
N ALA A 345 13.83 20.40 2.56
CA ALA A 345 12.61 21.20 2.48
C ALA A 345 12.09 21.28 1.02
N ASP A 346 12.98 21.42 0.03
CA ASP A 346 12.63 21.44 -1.39
C ASP A 346 12.04 20.09 -1.83
N ALA A 347 12.68 18.99 -1.45
CA ALA A 347 12.17 17.65 -1.75
C ALA A 347 10.81 17.39 -1.11
N GLY A 348 10.58 17.85 0.11
CA GLY A 348 9.28 17.77 0.78
C GLY A 348 8.18 18.56 0.04
N ARG A 349 8.50 19.78 -0.45
CA ARG A 349 7.57 20.57 -1.29
C ARG A 349 7.25 19.87 -2.62
N SER A 350 8.27 19.34 -3.28
CA SER A 350 8.13 18.57 -4.53
C SER A 350 7.28 17.32 -4.31
N GLY A 351 7.46 16.61 -3.18
CA GLY A 351 6.67 15.45 -2.81
C GLY A 351 5.19 15.76 -2.63
N ARG A 352 4.88 16.86 -1.93
CA ARG A 352 3.50 17.32 -1.76
C ARG A 352 2.86 17.68 -3.11
N ALA A 353 3.54 18.44 -3.94
CA ALA A 353 3.05 18.79 -5.27
C ALA A 353 2.82 17.56 -6.16
N LEU A 354 3.69 16.56 -6.08
CA LEU A 354 3.52 15.29 -6.78
C LEU A 354 2.30 14.52 -6.26
N ALA A 355 2.11 14.44 -4.94
CA ALA A 355 0.95 13.78 -4.31
C ALA A 355 -0.36 14.46 -4.74
N GLU A 356 -0.44 15.80 -4.70
CA GLU A 356 -1.58 16.59 -5.16
C GLU A 356 -1.90 16.37 -6.63
N LYS A 357 -0.87 16.34 -7.48
CA LYS A 357 -1.03 16.20 -8.92
C LYS A 357 -1.46 14.79 -9.34
N SER A 358 -0.93 13.74 -8.67
CA SER A 358 -0.96 12.39 -9.23
C SER A 358 -1.59 11.33 -8.34
N PHE A 359 -1.63 11.53 -7.02
CA PHE A 359 -1.94 10.48 -6.07
C PHE A 359 -3.09 10.80 -5.10
N THR A 360 -3.97 11.75 -5.41
CA THR A 360 -5.17 11.98 -4.60
C THR A 360 -6.19 10.86 -4.81
N TRP A 361 -6.91 10.47 -3.76
CA TRP A 361 -7.99 9.48 -3.88
C TRP A 361 -9.05 9.87 -4.89
N ASP A 362 -9.35 11.16 -5.04
CA ASP A 362 -10.29 11.64 -6.06
C ASP A 362 -9.84 11.25 -7.46
N ARG A 363 -8.59 11.56 -7.81
CA ARG A 363 -8.02 11.20 -9.12
C ARG A 363 -7.98 9.70 -9.35
N ILE A 364 -7.55 8.93 -8.35
CA ILE A 364 -7.50 7.48 -8.43
C ILE A 364 -8.91 6.88 -8.59
N THR A 365 -9.89 7.46 -7.92
CA THR A 365 -11.28 7.03 -8.05
C THR A 365 -11.86 7.37 -9.44
N ASP A 366 -11.47 8.51 -10.05
CA ASP A 366 -11.82 8.83 -11.43
C ASP A 366 -11.29 7.77 -12.41
N GLN A 367 -10.05 7.31 -12.21
CA GLN A 367 -9.47 6.22 -13.02
C GLN A 367 -10.23 4.90 -12.82
N HIS A 368 -10.60 4.54 -11.60
CA HIS A 368 -11.45 3.36 -11.35
C HIS A 368 -12.81 3.49 -12.02
N ALA A 369 -13.46 4.65 -11.90
CA ALA A 369 -14.76 4.89 -12.53
C ALA A 369 -14.69 4.78 -14.05
N ALA A 370 -13.63 5.33 -14.68
CA ALA A 370 -13.40 5.22 -16.11
C ALA A 370 -13.16 3.76 -16.54
N LEU A 371 -12.35 3.00 -15.78
CA LEU A 371 -12.12 1.58 -16.02
C LEU A 371 -13.43 0.79 -15.95
N PHE A 372 -14.23 1.01 -14.90
CA PHE A 372 -15.50 0.29 -14.70
C PHE A 372 -16.54 0.67 -15.75
N ALA A 373 -16.62 1.93 -16.14
CA ALA A 373 -17.50 2.39 -17.22
C ALA A 373 -17.15 1.73 -18.56
N TRP A 374 -15.87 1.67 -18.90
CA TRP A 374 -15.42 0.95 -20.10
C TRP A 374 -15.80 -0.53 -20.06
N LEU A 375 -15.53 -1.23 -18.97
CA LEU A 375 -15.87 -2.64 -18.82
C LEU A 375 -17.38 -2.90 -18.88
N ALA A 376 -18.21 -1.97 -18.37
CA ALA A 376 -19.65 -2.02 -18.43
C ALA A 376 -20.23 -1.61 -19.80
N GLY A 377 -19.39 -1.26 -20.79
CA GLY A 377 -19.81 -0.79 -22.09
C GLY A 377 -20.43 0.60 -22.10
N ARG A 378 -20.07 1.44 -21.14
CA ARG A 378 -20.62 2.81 -20.94
C ARG A 378 -19.55 3.90 -21.14
N GLY A 379 -18.39 3.57 -21.71
CA GLY A 379 -17.29 4.50 -21.99
C GLY A 379 -16.22 3.87 -22.87
N ASP A 380 -15.27 4.71 -23.29
CA ASP A 380 -14.13 4.29 -24.10
C ASP A 380 -13.06 3.60 -23.24
N ARG A 381 -12.18 2.84 -23.91
CA ARG A 381 -11.02 2.23 -23.27
C ARG A 381 -10.07 3.32 -22.77
N PRO A 382 -9.74 3.38 -21.47
CA PRO A 382 -8.82 4.37 -20.93
C PRO A 382 -7.38 4.15 -21.40
N ASP A 383 -6.61 5.25 -21.55
CA ASP A 383 -5.21 5.21 -22.00
C ASP A 383 -4.27 4.46 -21.01
N PHE A 384 -4.62 4.39 -19.75
CA PHE A 384 -3.87 3.64 -18.74
C PHE A 384 -4.12 2.12 -18.77
N VAL A 385 -4.95 1.63 -19.68
CA VAL A 385 -5.13 0.19 -19.96
C VAL A 385 -4.18 -0.22 -21.07
N VAL A 386 -3.15 -1.00 -20.70
CA VAL A 386 -2.14 -1.53 -21.63
C VAL A 386 -2.46 -2.97 -22.00
N GLN A 387 -2.00 -3.43 -23.20
CA GLN A 387 -2.33 -4.67 -23.93
C GLN A 387 -3.69 -4.71 -24.59
#